data_383301415b1f5f2ce3776ccd66259896
#
_entry.id   383301415b1f5f2ce3776ccd66259896
#
_cell.length_a   1.000
_cell.length_b   1.000
_cell.length_c   1.000
_cell.angle_alpha   90.00
_cell.angle_beta   90.00
_cell.angle_gamma   90.00
#
_symmetry.space_group_name_H-M   'P 1'
#
loop_
_entity.id
_entity.type
_entity.pdbx_description
1 polymer ?
#
loop_
_entity_poly.entity_id
_entity_poly.type
_entity_poly.pdbx_seq_one_letter_code
_entity_poly.pdbx_strand_id
1 'polypeptide(L)'
;MKWTEKFQSLLVIAAIFIGLALGQIPWFSKNTIYLIVPALIVMLYGVFLNTPLNRLGNALQNYKVTGLSLGINFLWTPFFAWGLGAIFLRDTPDLWVGLIMLMVTPCTDWYLIFTRIAKGDVTLATALLPWNLLLQVILLPIYLLILAGKLVIINILFLLENVVLVLVIPLLLALISKRLIQKNNHLGQRIMLKITANQTVFLIIAIAAMFASQGQILMQRPDLFLKMLMPVLIFFGVNFWLGQLIGHLAKFSYEEVACFNCTTLARNSPIALAIATSTFGERPLIALALVIGPLIELPVMVLVSQSLLRLRLQK
;
A
#
# COMPACT_ATOMS: atom_id res chain seq x y z
N MET A 1 11.98 14.90 -11.66
CA MET A 1 11.94 13.63 -10.93
C MET A 1 13.11 13.63 -9.95
N LYS A 2 12.87 13.63 -8.64
CA LYS A 2 13.93 13.61 -7.63
C LYS A 2 14.71 12.29 -7.75
N TRP A 3 16.01 12.31 -7.53
CA TRP A 3 16.87 11.10 -7.56
C TRP A 3 16.30 9.96 -6.73
N THR A 4 15.69 10.26 -5.59
CA THR A 4 15.02 9.31 -4.70
C THR A 4 13.88 8.55 -5.37
N GLU A 5 13.08 9.16 -6.25
CA GLU A 5 11.97 8.49 -6.94
C GLU A 5 12.47 7.49 -7.99
N LYS A 6 13.59 7.81 -8.67
CA LYS A 6 14.17 6.94 -9.70
C LYS A 6 14.84 5.68 -9.13
N PHE A 7 15.36 5.78 -7.89
CA PHE A 7 16.08 4.70 -7.22
C PHE A 7 15.29 4.06 -6.07
N GLN A 8 14.05 4.47 -5.84
CA GLN A 8 13.26 3.99 -4.70
C GLN A 8 13.10 2.46 -4.71
N SER A 9 12.86 1.85 -5.87
CA SER A 9 12.76 0.38 -5.99
C SER A 9 14.09 -0.31 -5.63
N LEU A 10 15.22 0.27 -6.08
CA LEU A 10 16.56 -0.24 -5.74
C LEU A 10 16.86 -0.09 -4.25
N LEU A 11 16.43 1.03 -3.64
CA LEU A 11 16.60 1.27 -2.20
C LEU A 11 15.77 0.30 -1.37
N VAL A 12 14.55 -0.05 -1.81
CA VAL A 12 13.72 -1.07 -1.17
C VAL A 12 14.38 -2.44 -1.25
N ILE A 13 14.88 -2.82 -2.43
CA ILE A 13 15.60 -4.09 -2.62
C ILE A 13 16.88 -4.12 -1.74
N ALA A 14 17.64 -3.03 -1.71
CA ALA A 14 18.82 -2.92 -0.85
C ALA A 14 18.44 -3.03 0.64
N ALA A 15 17.34 -2.42 1.07
CA ALA A 15 16.84 -2.52 2.45
C ALA A 15 16.50 -3.97 2.84
N ILE A 16 15.94 -4.74 1.91
CA ILE A 16 15.64 -6.16 2.12
C ILE A 16 16.93 -6.94 2.37
N PHE A 17 17.93 -6.80 1.49
CA PHE A 17 19.22 -7.51 1.66
C PHE A 17 19.96 -7.06 2.92
N ILE A 18 19.98 -5.76 3.22
CA ILE A 18 20.57 -5.22 4.47
C ILE A 18 19.82 -5.79 5.68
N GLY A 19 18.49 -5.79 5.65
CA GLY A 19 17.68 -6.36 6.72
C GLY A 19 17.97 -7.85 6.94
N LEU A 20 18.00 -8.65 5.87
CA LEU A 20 18.34 -10.08 5.94
C LEU A 20 19.73 -10.30 6.50
N ALA A 21 20.72 -9.51 6.11
CA ALA A 21 22.09 -9.60 6.62
C ALA A 21 22.16 -9.22 8.12
N LEU A 22 21.52 -8.12 8.53
CA LEU A 22 21.43 -7.71 9.93
C LEU A 22 20.68 -8.73 10.77
N GLY A 23 19.65 -9.37 10.24
CA GLY A 23 18.88 -10.42 10.91
C GLY A 23 19.68 -11.67 11.29
N GLN A 24 20.86 -11.88 10.70
CA GLN A 24 21.78 -12.94 11.11
C GLN A 24 22.42 -12.67 12.49
N ILE A 25 22.41 -11.41 12.92
CA ILE A 25 22.96 -10.99 14.23
C ILE A 25 21.83 -11.03 15.26
N PRO A 26 21.91 -11.85 16.33
CA PRO A 26 20.79 -12.05 17.28
C PRO A 26 20.27 -10.75 17.92
N TRP A 27 21.14 -9.77 18.14
CA TRP A 27 20.75 -8.49 18.71
C TRP A 27 19.80 -7.73 17.77
N PHE A 28 20.11 -7.66 16.49
CA PHE A 28 19.25 -6.98 15.50
C PHE A 28 17.94 -7.75 15.28
N SER A 29 18.00 -9.06 15.11
CA SER A 29 16.81 -9.91 14.95
C SER A 29 15.80 -9.70 16.08
N LYS A 30 16.27 -9.55 17.31
CA LYS A 30 15.40 -9.40 18.48
C LYS A 30 14.89 -7.97 18.69
N ASN A 31 15.69 -6.94 18.37
CA ASN A 31 15.40 -5.56 18.75
C ASN A 31 14.81 -4.69 17.63
N THR A 32 15.02 -5.04 16.36
CA THR A 32 14.54 -4.22 15.24
C THR A 32 13.02 -4.21 15.11
N ILE A 33 12.32 -5.19 15.71
CA ILE A 33 10.85 -5.21 15.73
C ILE A 33 10.26 -3.94 16.35
N TYR A 34 10.89 -3.38 17.38
CA TYR A 34 10.43 -2.17 18.05
C TYR A 34 10.60 -0.90 17.20
N LEU A 35 11.42 -0.96 16.16
CA LEU A 35 11.66 0.18 15.25
C LEU A 35 10.61 0.26 14.14
N ILE A 36 9.91 -0.85 13.82
CA ILE A 36 9.00 -0.93 12.68
C ILE A 36 7.86 0.08 12.81
N VAL A 37 7.07 -0.01 13.90
CA VAL A 37 5.89 0.83 14.09
C VAL A 37 6.24 2.32 14.18
N PRO A 38 7.23 2.79 14.97
CA PRO A 38 7.64 4.19 14.98
C PRO A 38 8.07 4.71 13.61
N ALA A 39 8.87 3.93 12.86
CA ALA A 39 9.29 4.32 11.52
C ALA A 39 8.10 4.46 10.57
N LEU A 40 7.14 3.54 10.61
CA LEU A 40 5.93 3.59 9.79
C LEU A 40 5.02 4.76 10.19
N ILE A 41 4.88 5.11 11.47
CA ILE A 41 4.10 6.27 11.92
C ILE A 41 4.69 7.57 11.35
N VAL A 42 6.01 7.76 11.43
CA VAL A 42 6.68 8.95 10.87
C VAL A 42 6.53 8.98 9.34
N MET A 43 6.68 7.83 8.68
CA MET A 43 6.45 7.70 7.24
C MET A 43 5.00 8.09 6.89
N LEU A 44 4.00 7.55 7.59
CA LEU A 44 2.58 7.84 7.34
C LEU A 44 2.25 9.31 7.57
N TYR A 45 2.80 9.93 8.61
CA TYR A 45 2.68 11.37 8.82
C TYR A 45 3.20 12.16 7.60
N GLY A 46 4.36 11.78 7.04
CA GLY A 46 4.90 12.35 5.81
C GLY A 46 3.98 12.17 4.60
N VAL A 47 3.40 10.96 4.43
CA VAL A 47 2.42 10.65 3.37
C VAL A 47 1.19 11.53 3.51
N PHE A 48 0.63 11.65 4.71
CA PHE A 48 -0.55 12.46 4.96
C PHE A 48 -0.29 13.96 4.77
N LEU A 49 0.91 14.44 5.09
CA LEU A 49 1.34 15.80 4.76
C LEU A 49 1.38 16.05 3.24
N ASN A 50 1.74 15.06 2.44
CA ASN A 50 1.77 15.18 0.98
C ASN A 50 0.39 15.03 0.33
N THR A 51 -0.59 14.43 1.01
CA THR A 51 -1.91 14.14 0.44
C THR A 51 -2.71 15.43 0.19
N PRO A 52 -3.12 15.72 -1.05
CA PRO A 52 -3.84 16.94 -1.40
C PRO A 52 -5.35 16.83 -1.09
N LEU A 53 -5.73 16.88 0.20
CA LEU A 53 -7.13 16.74 0.61
C LEU A 53 -8.07 17.80 0.03
N ASN A 54 -7.54 18.97 -0.36
CA ASN A 54 -8.28 20.01 -1.05
C ASN A 54 -8.72 19.62 -2.47
N ARG A 55 -8.21 18.52 -3.03
CA ARG A 55 -8.60 18.01 -4.35
C ARG A 55 -9.70 16.95 -4.32
N LEU A 56 -10.29 16.66 -3.18
CA LEU A 56 -11.42 15.71 -3.06
C LEU A 56 -12.54 16.00 -4.06
N GLY A 57 -12.92 17.27 -4.22
CA GLY A 57 -13.95 17.70 -5.17
C GLY A 57 -13.55 17.50 -6.64
N ASN A 58 -12.26 17.58 -6.96
CA ASN A 58 -11.80 17.47 -8.34
C ASN A 58 -12.00 16.05 -8.93
N ALA A 59 -11.93 15.01 -8.08
CA ALA A 59 -12.21 13.64 -8.50
C ALA A 59 -13.65 13.46 -8.99
N LEU A 60 -14.60 14.23 -8.42
CA LEU A 60 -16.01 14.17 -8.77
C LEU A 60 -16.29 14.76 -10.17
N GLN A 61 -15.37 15.53 -10.75
CA GLN A 61 -15.50 16.04 -12.12
C GLN A 61 -15.47 14.88 -13.13
N ASN A 62 -14.73 13.79 -12.82
CA ASN A 62 -14.79 12.54 -13.58
C ASN A 62 -15.42 11.43 -12.71
N TYR A 63 -16.73 11.59 -12.43
CA TYR A 63 -17.48 10.70 -11.54
C TYR A 63 -17.52 9.25 -12.00
N LYS A 64 -17.44 9.00 -13.33
CA LYS A 64 -17.45 7.63 -13.88
C LYS A 64 -16.18 6.88 -13.50
N VAL A 65 -15.01 7.43 -13.81
CA VAL A 65 -13.72 6.79 -13.46
C VAL A 65 -13.58 6.70 -11.95
N THR A 66 -13.93 7.76 -11.23
CA THR A 66 -13.87 7.80 -9.76
C THR A 66 -14.77 6.73 -9.14
N GLY A 67 -16.05 6.70 -9.49
CA GLY A 67 -17.01 5.74 -8.93
C GLY A 67 -16.64 4.29 -9.23
N LEU A 68 -16.25 3.98 -10.46
CA LEU A 68 -15.83 2.63 -10.83
C LEU A 68 -14.51 2.24 -10.16
N SER A 69 -13.54 3.16 -10.05
CA SER A 69 -12.28 2.91 -9.34
C SER A 69 -12.50 2.59 -7.85
N LEU A 70 -13.33 3.39 -7.18
CA LEU A 70 -13.68 3.16 -5.78
C LEU A 70 -14.51 1.87 -5.62
N GLY A 71 -15.41 1.57 -6.56
CA GLY A 71 -16.16 0.32 -6.60
C GLY A 71 -15.25 -0.90 -6.70
N ILE A 72 -14.26 -0.87 -7.61
CA ILE A 72 -13.27 -1.96 -7.71
C ILE A 72 -12.43 -2.06 -6.43
N ASN A 73 -11.89 -0.95 -5.94
CA ASN A 73 -11.01 -0.98 -4.77
C ASN A 73 -11.72 -1.41 -3.48
N PHE A 74 -12.96 -0.97 -3.27
CA PHE A 74 -13.64 -1.12 -1.97
C PHE A 74 -14.85 -2.06 -1.97
N LEU A 75 -15.31 -2.54 -3.14
CA LEU A 75 -16.34 -3.59 -3.21
C LEU A 75 -15.80 -4.87 -3.82
N TRP A 76 -15.29 -4.82 -5.04
CA TRP A 76 -14.80 -6.01 -5.72
C TRP A 76 -13.57 -6.62 -5.06
N THR A 77 -12.52 -5.82 -4.84
CA THR A 77 -11.22 -6.29 -4.35
C THR A 77 -11.28 -7.02 -3.00
N PRO A 78 -12.02 -6.57 -1.96
CA PRO A 78 -12.07 -7.27 -0.70
C PRO A 78 -12.61 -8.71 -0.82
N PHE A 79 -13.70 -8.89 -1.57
CA PHE A 79 -14.30 -10.21 -1.77
C PHE A 79 -13.44 -11.09 -2.68
N PHE A 80 -12.83 -10.50 -3.70
CA PHE A 80 -11.92 -11.22 -4.58
C PHE A 80 -10.67 -11.69 -3.82
N ALA A 81 -10.06 -10.85 -2.98
CA ALA A 81 -8.94 -11.20 -2.14
C ALA A 81 -9.29 -12.32 -1.13
N TRP A 82 -10.48 -12.23 -0.53
CA TRP A 82 -10.98 -13.27 0.35
C TRP A 82 -11.13 -14.60 -0.39
N GLY A 83 -11.73 -14.59 -1.59
CA GLY A 83 -11.88 -15.77 -2.43
C GLY A 83 -10.56 -16.40 -2.87
N LEU A 84 -9.58 -15.57 -3.25
CA LEU A 84 -8.22 -16.05 -3.57
C LEU A 84 -7.57 -16.72 -2.35
N GLY A 85 -7.70 -16.13 -1.18
CA GLY A 85 -7.21 -16.72 0.06
C GLY A 85 -7.89 -18.05 0.38
N ALA A 86 -9.20 -18.16 0.17
CA ALA A 86 -9.97 -19.40 0.38
C ALA A 86 -9.51 -20.54 -0.55
N ILE A 87 -9.03 -20.23 -1.74
CA ILE A 87 -8.54 -21.22 -2.71
C ILE A 87 -7.08 -21.60 -2.43
N PHE A 88 -6.19 -20.62 -2.19
CA PHE A 88 -4.76 -20.83 -2.19
C PHE A 88 -4.12 -20.87 -0.79
N LEU A 89 -4.78 -20.30 0.24
CA LEU A 89 -4.18 -20.08 1.57
C LEU A 89 -5.01 -20.69 2.71
N ARG A 90 -5.91 -21.63 2.40
CA ARG A 90 -6.82 -22.24 3.39
C ARG A 90 -6.08 -22.91 4.56
N ASP A 91 -4.93 -23.47 4.30
CA ASP A 91 -4.04 -24.15 5.27
C ASP A 91 -3.09 -23.19 6.02
N THR A 92 -3.10 -21.90 5.66
CA THR A 92 -2.26 -20.85 6.25
C THR A 92 -3.07 -19.59 6.53
N PRO A 93 -3.92 -19.59 7.58
CA PRO A 93 -4.85 -18.49 7.87
C PRO A 93 -4.15 -17.13 8.05
N ASP A 94 -2.95 -17.10 8.61
CA ASP A 94 -2.19 -15.87 8.80
C ASP A 94 -1.77 -15.22 7.47
N LEU A 95 -1.33 -16.03 6.49
CA LEU A 95 -1.05 -15.53 5.14
C LEU A 95 -2.34 -15.06 4.44
N TRP A 96 -3.46 -15.73 4.68
CA TRP A 96 -4.75 -15.31 4.14
C TRP A 96 -5.19 -13.95 4.69
N VAL A 97 -5.08 -13.75 6.01
CA VAL A 97 -5.32 -12.43 6.63
C VAL A 97 -4.39 -11.38 6.05
N GLY A 98 -3.09 -11.69 5.93
CA GLY A 98 -2.12 -10.78 5.31
C GLY A 98 -2.43 -10.45 3.85
N LEU A 99 -2.90 -11.42 3.05
CA LEU A 99 -3.37 -11.19 1.69
C LEU A 99 -4.58 -10.25 1.66
N ILE A 100 -5.58 -10.47 2.53
CA ILE A 100 -6.73 -9.57 2.64
C ILE A 100 -6.24 -8.15 2.96
N MET A 101 -5.41 -7.99 4.00
CA MET A 101 -4.88 -6.68 4.40
C MET A 101 -4.13 -5.98 3.27
N LEU A 102 -3.32 -6.72 2.52
CA LEU A 102 -2.60 -6.19 1.36
C LEU A 102 -3.56 -5.66 0.29
N MET A 103 -4.57 -6.46 -0.05
CA MET A 103 -5.44 -6.16 -1.19
C MET A 103 -6.50 -5.08 -0.89
N VAL A 104 -6.98 -4.97 0.36
CA VAL A 104 -8.00 -3.97 0.72
C VAL A 104 -7.43 -2.57 0.96
N THR A 105 -6.11 -2.40 0.85
CA THR A 105 -5.42 -1.11 1.01
C THR A 105 -4.90 -0.62 -0.35
N PRO A 106 -5.67 0.20 -1.10
CA PRO A 106 -5.19 0.77 -2.36
C PRO A 106 -4.02 1.73 -2.13
N CYS A 107 -3.08 1.75 -3.07
CA CYS A 107 -1.87 2.58 -3.01
C CYS A 107 -2.20 4.07 -2.99
N THR A 108 -1.35 4.86 -2.29
CA THR A 108 -1.45 6.32 -2.23
C THR A 108 -0.24 7.05 -2.83
N ASP A 109 0.82 6.32 -3.25
CA ASP A 109 2.06 6.93 -3.74
C ASP A 109 2.50 6.36 -5.10
N TRP A 110 2.78 5.07 -5.15
CA TRP A 110 3.41 4.41 -6.30
C TRP A 110 2.55 4.43 -7.55
N TYR A 111 1.24 4.33 -7.42
CA TYR A 111 0.35 4.34 -8.58
C TYR A 111 0.45 5.65 -9.39
N LEU A 112 0.78 6.78 -8.76
CA LEU A 112 1.01 8.05 -9.45
C LEU A 112 2.24 7.96 -10.37
N ILE A 113 3.29 7.27 -9.92
CA ILE A 113 4.51 7.05 -10.69
C ILE A 113 4.19 6.15 -11.89
N PHE A 114 3.50 5.04 -11.65
CA PHE A 114 3.12 4.11 -12.70
C PHE A 114 2.13 4.72 -13.69
N THR A 115 1.16 5.52 -13.23
CA THR A 115 0.26 6.30 -14.10
C THR A 115 1.06 7.25 -15.00
N ARG A 116 2.07 7.94 -14.47
CA ARG A 116 2.95 8.83 -15.25
C ARG A 116 3.77 8.05 -16.28
N ILE A 117 4.34 6.90 -15.89
CA ILE A 117 5.10 6.01 -16.79
C ILE A 117 4.20 5.54 -17.93
N ALA A 118 2.97 5.10 -17.60
CA ALA A 118 1.97 4.68 -18.59
C ALA A 118 1.39 5.84 -19.40
N LYS A 119 1.80 7.09 -19.18
CA LYS A 119 1.23 8.31 -19.79
C LYS A 119 -0.29 8.43 -19.56
N GLY A 120 -0.77 7.99 -18.39
CA GLY A 120 -2.15 8.15 -17.94
C GLY A 120 -2.43 9.52 -17.36
N ASP A 121 -3.69 9.77 -17.00
CA ASP A 121 -4.14 11.03 -16.37
C ASP A 121 -3.66 11.12 -14.91
N VAL A 122 -2.51 11.78 -14.71
CA VAL A 122 -1.91 12.00 -13.38
C VAL A 122 -2.75 12.99 -12.57
N THR A 123 -3.50 13.89 -13.20
CA THR A 123 -4.36 14.86 -12.50
C THR A 123 -5.51 14.14 -11.82
N LEU A 124 -6.18 13.27 -12.57
CA LEU A 124 -7.24 12.41 -12.05
C LEU A 124 -6.70 11.44 -10.98
N ALA A 125 -5.56 10.80 -11.23
CA ALA A 125 -4.90 9.96 -10.24
C ALA A 125 -4.65 10.72 -8.93
N THR A 126 -4.10 11.95 -9.01
CA THR A 126 -3.86 12.78 -7.82
C THR A 126 -5.15 13.16 -7.09
N ALA A 127 -6.25 13.34 -7.82
CA ALA A 127 -7.56 13.64 -7.23
C ALA A 127 -8.19 12.40 -6.53
N LEU A 128 -7.92 11.19 -7.01
CA LEU A 128 -8.36 9.92 -6.40
C LEU A 128 -7.62 9.58 -5.09
N LEU A 129 -6.40 10.10 -4.92
CA LEU A 129 -5.54 9.77 -3.77
C LEU A 129 -6.22 10.00 -2.41
N PRO A 130 -6.82 11.18 -2.12
CA PRO A 130 -7.48 11.40 -0.83
C PRO A 130 -8.68 10.48 -0.60
N TRP A 131 -9.43 10.10 -1.64
CA TRP A 131 -10.53 9.15 -1.53
C TRP A 131 -10.02 7.76 -1.16
N ASN A 132 -9.02 7.26 -1.87
CA ASN A 132 -8.39 5.97 -1.54
C ASN A 132 -7.85 5.98 -0.11
N LEU A 133 -7.21 7.07 0.32
CA LEU A 133 -6.65 7.18 1.66
C LEU A 133 -7.73 7.18 2.76
N LEU A 134 -8.76 8.01 2.62
CA LEU A 134 -9.80 8.11 3.65
C LEU A 134 -10.63 6.84 3.75
N LEU A 135 -11.04 6.28 2.61
CA LEU A 135 -11.85 5.08 2.59
C LEU A 135 -11.09 3.86 3.12
N GLN A 136 -9.80 3.68 2.79
CA GLN A 136 -9.05 2.55 3.34
C GLN A 136 -8.86 2.65 4.87
N VAL A 137 -8.68 3.86 5.42
CA VAL A 137 -8.58 4.05 6.88
C VAL A 137 -9.87 3.64 7.58
N ILE A 138 -11.01 4.00 7.01
CA ILE A 138 -12.34 3.69 7.57
C ILE A 138 -12.71 2.23 7.37
N LEU A 139 -12.48 1.69 6.18
CA LEU A 139 -12.99 0.36 5.78
C LEU A 139 -12.05 -0.78 6.17
N LEU A 140 -10.74 -0.53 6.36
CA LEU A 140 -9.79 -1.58 6.75
C LEU A 140 -10.21 -2.34 8.00
N PRO A 141 -10.55 -1.71 9.15
CA PRO A 141 -11.01 -2.45 10.32
C PRO A 141 -12.31 -3.23 10.06
N ILE A 142 -13.21 -2.69 9.24
CA ILE A 142 -14.47 -3.35 8.88
C ILE A 142 -14.19 -4.62 8.08
N TYR A 143 -13.31 -4.56 7.07
CA TYR A 143 -12.91 -5.74 6.30
C TYR A 143 -12.21 -6.78 7.16
N LEU A 144 -11.35 -6.36 8.08
CA LEU A 144 -10.69 -7.30 8.99
C LEU A 144 -11.70 -8.04 9.87
N LEU A 145 -12.71 -7.35 10.40
CA LEU A 145 -13.75 -7.97 11.21
C LEU A 145 -14.63 -8.93 10.40
N ILE A 146 -15.05 -8.55 9.20
CA ILE A 146 -15.98 -9.33 8.38
C ILE A 146 -15.27 -10.51 7.68
N LEU A 147 -14.10 -10.25 7.07
CA LEU A 147 -13.43 -11.21 6.20
C LEU A 147 -12.37 -12.04 6.93
N ALA A 148 -11.67 -11.44 7.91
CA ALA A 148 -10.60 -12.10 8.66
C ALA A 148 -11.04 -12.60 10.05
N GLY A 149 -12.12 -12.08 10.62
CA GLY A 149 -12.57 -12.45 11.97
C GLY A 149 -12.93 -13.91 12.19
N LYS A 150 -13.21 -14.66 11.10
CA LYS A 150 -13.40 -16.12 11.15
C LYS A 150 -12.08 -16.89 11.02
N LEU A 151 -11.02 -16.26 10.59
CA LEU A 151 -9.71 -16.88 10.34
C LEU A 151 -8.79 -16.76 11.55
N VAL A 152 -8.89 -15.63 12.25
CA VAL A 152 -8.10 -15.31 13.43
C VAL A 152 -8.94 -14.58 14.46
N ILE A 153 -8.64 -14.82 15.74
CA ILE A 153 -9.32 -14.08 16.82
C ILE A 153 -8.85 -12.63 16.79
N ILE A 154 -9.76 -11.70 16.56
CA ILE A 154 -9.50 -10.27 16.51
C ILE A 154 -10.14 -9.61 17.76
N ASN A 155 -9.30 -9.03 18.60
CA ASN A 155 -9.80 -8.14 19.65
C ASN A 155 -10.18 -6.80 19.00
N ILE A 156 -11.47 -6.51 18.93
CA ILE A 156 -12.02 -5.33 18.24
C ILE A 156 -11.48 -4.04 18.86
N LEU A 157 -11.47 -3.95 20.19
CA LEU A 157 -11.00 -2.74 20.89
C LEU A 157 -9.53 -2.49 20.61
N PHE A 158 -8.71 -3.54 20.68
CA PHE A 158 -7.27 -3.46 20.39
C PHE A 158 -7.00 -3.12 18.92
N LEU A 159 -7.77 -3.67 17.99
CA LEU A 159 -7.69 -3.31 16.56
C LEU A 159 -8.01 -1.82 16.37
N LEU A 160 -9.13 -1.32 16.92
CA LEU A 160 -9.52 0.08 16.78
C LEU A 160 -8.51 1.03 17.44
N GLU A 161 -8.00 0.69 18.61
CA GLU A 161 -6.94 1.44 19.29
C GLU A 161 -5.69 1.57 18.41
N ASN A 162 -5.22 0.47 17.80
CA ASN A 162 -4.09 0.49 16.87
C ASN A 162 -4.36 1.27 15.60
N VAL A 163 -5.57 1.17 15.03
CA VAL A 163 -5.96 1.97 13.86
C VAL A 163 -5.95 3.47 14.21
N VAL A 164 -6.47 3.84 15.37
CA VAL A 164 -6.42 5.23 15.84
C VAL A 164 -4.98 5.69 16.04
N LEU A 165 -4.16 4.91 16.73
CA LEU A 165 -2.78 5.27 17.03
C LEU A 165 -1.93 5.40 15.76
N VAL A 166 -2.04 4.44 14.85
CA VAL A 166 -1.13 4.31 13.69
C VAL A 166 -1.62 5.11 12.49
N LEU A 167 -2.93 5.27 12.29
CA LEU A 167 -3.49 5.97 11.13
C LEU A 167 -4.15 7.30 11.47
N VAL A 168 -5.07 7.32 12.45
CA VAL A 168 -5.87 8.52 12.71
C VAL A 168 -5.03 9.61 13.36
N ILE A 169 -4.20 9.29 14.33
CA ILE A 169 -3.34 10.29 14.99
C ILE A 169 -2.36 10.95 14.01
N PRO A 170 -1.56 10.23 13.21
CA PRO A 170 -0.69 10.87 12.21
C PRO A 170 -1.47 11.68 11.17
N LEU A 171 -2.66 11.24 10.78
CA LEU A 171 -3.54 11.98 9.86
C LEU A 171 -3.97 13.31 10.48
N LEU A 172 -4.49 13.30 11.71
CA LEU A 172 -4.91 14.51 12.43
C LEU A 172 -3.73 15.46 12.65
N LEU A 173 -2.58 14.94 13.08
CA LEU A 173 -1.36 15.73 13.22
C LEU A 173 -0.94 16.38 11.91
N ALA A 174 -1.01 15.66 10.79
CA ALA A 174 -0.71 16.21 9.47
C ALA A 174 -1.69 17.33 9.07
N LEU A 175 -2.98 17.17 9.33
CA LEU A 175 -4.00 18.18 9.07
C LEU A 175 -3.77 19.46 9.91
N ILE A 176 -3.52 19.27 11.20
CA ILE A 176 -3.22 20.38 12.13
C ILE A 176 -1.94 21.10 11.68
N SER A 177 -0.88 20.35 11.38
CA SER A 177 0.39 20.92 10.91
C SER A 177 0.20 21.73 9.63
N LYS A 178 -0.55 21.22 8.66
CA LYS A 178 -0.88 21.96 7.43
C LYS A 178 -1.57 23.30 7.72
N ARG A 179 -2.56 23.30 8.63
CA ARG A 179 -3.28 24.53 9.00
C ARG A 179 -2.41 25.55 9.73
N LEU A 180 -1.55 25.08 10.66
CA LEU A 180 -0.68 25.94 11.44
C LEU A 180 0.44 26.56 10.60
N ILE A 181 1.00 25.80 9.66
CA ILE A 181 2.15 26.20 8.86
C ILE A 181 1.76 27.14 7.70
N GLN A 182 0.52 27.08 7.21
CA GLN A 182 0.01 28.00 6.18
C GLN A 182 -0.01 29.50 6.62
N LYS A 183 0.09 29.79 7.91
CA LYS A 183 0.08 31.15 8.48
C LYS A 183 1.51 31.68 8.77
N ASN A 184 2.32 31.95 7.73
CA ASN A 184 3.60 32.72 7.83
C ASN A 184 4.74 32.10 8.67
N ASN A 185 4.83 30.79 8.81
CA ASN A 185 5.94 30.16 9.54
C ASN A 185 6.97 29.51 8.59
N HIS A 186 7.98 30.26 8.18
CA HIS A 186 9.07 29.76 7.30
C HIS A 186 9.82 28.56 7.89
N LEU A 187 9.98 28.50 9.21
CA LEU A 187 10.63 27.36 9.87
C LEU A 187 9.76 26.11 9.78
N GLY A 188 8.45 26.23 10.06
CA GLY A 188 7.51 25.13 9.94
C GLY A 188 7.43 24.56 8.52
N GLN A 189 7.43 25.42 7.50
CA GLN A 189 7.46 24.99 6.09
C GLN A 189 8.74 24.20 5.77
N ARG A 190 9.90 24.63 6.25
CA ARG A 190 11.16 23.90 6.07
C ARG A 190 11.15 22.52 6.73
N ILE A 191 10.62 22.42 7.95
CA ILE A 191 10.49 21.15 8.67
C ILE A 191 9.56 20.22 7.93
N MET A 192 8.38 20.70 7.51
CA MET A 192 7.42 19.93 6.74
C MET A 192 8.02 19.39 5.44
N LEU A 193 8.74 20.23 4.68
CA LEU A 193 9.42 19.83 3.46
C LEU A 193 10.51 18.78 3.71
N LYS A 194 11.23 18.85 4.83
CA LYS A 194 12.21 17.83 5.21
C LYS A 194 11.56 16.50 5.54
N ILE A 195 10.47 16.50 6.31
CA ILE A 195 9.74 15.27 6.66
C ILE A 195 9.17 14.61 5.41
N THR A 196 8.48 15.37 4.55
CA THR A 196 7.90 14.86 3.32
C THR A 196 8.96 14.38 2.31
N ALA A 197 10.11 15.02 2.27
CA ALA A 197 11.23 14.60 1.41
C ALA A 197 11.87 13.28 1.90
N ASN A 198 11.82 13.00 3.20
CA ASN A 198 12.46 11.85 3.84
C ASN A 198 11.47 10.71 4.19
N GLN A 199 10.19 10.80 3.82
CA GLN A 199 9.22 9.73 4.09
C GLN A 199 9.69 8.36 3.58
N THR A 200 10.34 8.32 2.40
CA THR A 200 10.92 7.11 1.82
C THR A 200 12.03 6.52 2.68
N VAL A 201 12.81 7.34 3.39
CA VAL A 201 13.87 6.85 4.30
C VAL A 201 13.27 6.08 5.46
N PHE A 202 12.18 6.58 6.05
CA PHE A 202 11.48 5.87 7.12
C PHE A 202 10.83 4.58 6.64
N LEU A 203 10.32 4.54 5.41
CA LEU A 203 9.86 3.30 4.76
C LEU A 203 10.99 2.29 4.63
N ILE A 204 12.17 2.71 4.14
CA ILE A 204 13.36 1.87 3.98
C ILE A 204 13.80 1.30 5.33
N ILE A 205 13.83 2.14 6.38
CA ILE A 205 14.17 1.72 7.74
C ILE A 205 13.16 0.68 8.24
N ALA A 206 11.86 0.90 8.05
CA ALA A 206 10.82 -0.05 8.46
C ALA A 206 10.95 -1.40 7.74
N ILE A 207 11.21 -1.38 6.42
CA ILE A 207 11.43 -2.60 5.62
C ILE A 207 12.70 -3.32 6.10
N ALA A 208 13.82 -2.62 6.25
CA ALA A 208 15.06 -3.22 6.73
C ALA A 208 14.89 -3.83 8.14
N ALA A 209 14.22 -3.10 9.05
CA ALA A 209 13.93 -3.58 10.40
C ALA A 209 13.05 -4.84 10.38
N MET A 210 12.06 -4.89 9.48
CA MET A 210 11.19 -6.04 9.34
C MET A 210 11.94 -7.26 8.81
N PHE A 211 12.74 -7.11 7.76
CA PHE A 211 13.55 -8.23 7.26
C PHE A 211 14.64 -8.65 8.25
N ALA A 212 15.15 -7.74 9.08
CA ALA A 212 16.06 -8.09 10.16
C ALA A 212 15.36 -8.89 11.27
N SER A 213 14.11 -8.56 11.62
CA SER A 213 13.38 -9.26 12.69
C SER A 213 12.71 -10.56 12.23
N GLN A 214 12.25 -10.65 10.98
CA GLN A 214 11.40 -11.76 10.53
C GLN A 214 11.87 -12.45 9.24
N GLY A 215 12.88 -11.91 8.58
CA GLY A 215 13.38 -12.45 7.31
C GLY A 215 13.95 -13.85 7.39
N GLN A 216 14.41 -14.30 8.57
CA GLN A 216 14.85 -15.69 8.78
C GLN A 216 13.70 -16.69 8.56
N ILE A 217 12.47 -16.34 8.94
CA ILE A 217 11.29 -17.19 8.68
C ILE A 217 11.12 -17.39 7.17
N LEU A 218 11.27 -16.33 6.38
CA LEU A 218 11.15 -16.42 4.92
C LEU A 218 12.27 -17.25 4.30
N MET A 219 13.50 -17.13 4.81
CA MET A 219 14.65 -17.93 4.33
C MET A 219 14.50 -19.43 4.66
N GLN A 220 13.95 -19.74 5.83
CA GLN A 220 13.70 -21.12 6.25
C GLN A 220 12.45 -21.72 5.58
N ARG A 221 11.49 -20.89 5.18
CA ARG A 221 10.21 -21.29 4.61
C ARG A 221 9.92 -20.57 3.28
N PRO A 222 10.72 -20.88 2.22
CA PRO A 222 10.50 -20.28 0.89
C PRO A 222 9.15 -20.70 0.28
N ASP A 223 8.55 -21.77 0.77
CA ASP A 223 7.20 -22.24 0.43
C ASP A 223 6.14 -21.14 0.69
N LEU A 224 6.33 -20.31 1.72
CA LEU A 224 5.41 -19.21 2.05
C LEU A 224 5.39 -18.13 0.94
N PHE A 225 6.57 -17.84 0.37
CA PHE A 225 6.65 -16.94 -0.78
C PHE A 225 5.90 -17.49 -1.99
N LEU A 226 6.11 -18.78 -2.30
CA LEU A 226 5.45 -19.43 -3.43
C LEU A 226 3.93 -19.52 -3.24
N LYS A 227 3.46 -19.76 -2.00
CA LYS A 227 2.03 -19.72 -1.67
C LYS A 227 1.39 -18.36 -1.92
N MET A 228 2.10 -17.27 -1.61
CA MET A 228 1.63 -15.91 -1.86
C MET A 228 1.72 -15.50 -3.34
N LEU A 229 2.67 -16.07 -4.09
CA LEU A 229 2.94 -15.68 -5.47
C LEU A 229 1.71 -15.86 -6.37
N MET A 230 1.08 -17.02 -6.34
CA MET A 230 -0.05 -17.35 -7.21
C MET A 230 -1.28 -16.46 -6.97
N PRO A 231 -1.83 -16.33 -5.74
CA PRO A 231 -2.99 -15.47 -5.52
C PRO A 231 -2.70 -14.01 -5.85
N VAL A 232 -1.48 -13.51 -5.60
CA VAL A 232 -1.10 -12.13 -5.94
C VAL A 232 -1.02 -11.93 -7.45
N LEU A 233 -0.40 -12.86 -8.20
CA LEU A 233 -0.34 -12.77 -9.67
C LEU A 233 -1.73 -12.86 -10.31
N ILE A 234 -2.59 -13.76 -9.82
CA ILE A 234 -3.97 -13.87 -10.30
C ILE A 234 -4.73 -12.57 -10.01
N PHE A 235 -4.55 -11.98 -8.84
CA PHE A 235 -5.13 -10.67 -8.51
C PHE A 235 -4.76 -9.61 -9.54
N PHE A 236 -3.47 -9.47 -9.84
CA PHE A 236 -3.00 -8.48 -10.82
C PHE A 236 -3.50 -8.77 -12.24
N GLY A 237 -3.46 -10.03 -12.66
CA GLY A 237 -3.91 -10.45 -14.00
C GLY A 237 -5.41 -10.20 -14.21
N VAL A 238 -6.23 -10.64 -13.26
CA VAL A 238 -7.70 -10.47 -13.34
C VAL A 238 -8.09 -9.01 -13.27
N ASN A 239 -7.51 -8.23 -12.34
CA ASN A 239 -7.86 -6.80 -12.23
C ASN A 239 -7.32 -5.98 -13.41
N PHE A 240 -6.17 -6.33 -14.00
CA PHE A 240 -5.70 -5.70 -15.23
C PHE A 240 -6.68 -5.93 -16.39
N TRP A 241 -7.11 -7.18 -16.59
CA TRP A 241 -8.09 -7.51 -17.62
C TRP A 241 -9.44 -6.82 -17.35
N LEU A 242 -9.90 -6.85 -16.11
CA LEU A 242 -11.14 -6.18 -15.69
C LEU A 242 -11.05 -4.67 -15.93
N GLY A 243 -9.90 -4.06 -15.69
CA GLY A 243 -9.65 -2.65 -15.95
C GLY A 243 -9.72 -2.29 -17.45
N GLN A 244 -9.21 -3.17 -18.33
CA GLN A 244 -9.35 -2.99 -19.78
C GLN A 244 -10.81 -3.15 -20.22
N LEU A 245 -11.50 -4.16 -19.70
CA LEU A 245 -12.92 -4.41 -20.04
C LEU A 245 -13.81 -3.24 -19.61
N ILE A 246 -13.67 -2.77 -18.36
CA ILE A 246 -14.44 -1.62 -17.85
C ILE A 246 -14.11 -0.35 -18.65
N GLY A 247 -12.83 -0.11 -18.93
CA GLY A 247 -12.41 1.04 -19.73
C GLY A 247 -13.02 1.04 -21.12
N HIS A 248 -13.11 -0.12 -21.75
CA HIS A 248 -13.76 -0.28 -23.06
C HIS A 248 -15.27 -0.04 -22.97
N LEU A 249 -15.96 -0.70 -22.03
CA LEU A 249 -17.40 -0.59 -21.86
C LEU A 249 -17.85 0.82 -21.45
N ALA A 250 -17.09 1.48 -20.57
CA ALA A 250 -17.37 2.82 -20.11
C ALA A 250 -16.89 3.92 -21.10
N LYS A 251 -16.22 3.51 -22.21
CA LYS A 251 -15.67 4.40 -23.25
C LYS A 251 -14.67 5.41 -22.68
N PHE A 252 -13.79 4.95 -21.80
CA PHE A 252 -12.71 5.78 -21.24
C PHE A 252 -11.67 6.12 -22.29
N SER A 253 -11.08 7.30 -22.20
CA SER A 253 -9.86 7.65 -22.94
C SER A 253 -8.71 6.74 -22.52
N TYR A 254 -7.66 6.66 -23.34
CA TYR A 254 -6.47 5.89 -22.97
C TYR A 254 -5.89 6.35 -21.62
N GLU A 255 -5.81 7.66 -21.41
CA GLU A 255 -5.28 8.29 -20.21
C GLU A 255 -6.09 7.92 -18.96
N GLU A 256 -7.41 7.84 -19.11
CA GLU A 256 -8.32 7.39 -18.05
C GLU A 256 -8.17 5.90 -17.77
N VAL A 257 -8.07 5.04 -18.81
CA VAL A 257 -7.82 3.60 -18.66
C VAL A 257 -6.51 3.34 -17.94
N ALA A 258 -5.44 4.05 -18.30
CA ALA A 258 -4.15 3.91 -17.66
C ALA A 258 -4.19 4.35 -16.18
N CYS A 259 -4.84 5.47 -15.87
CA CYS A 259 -5.09 5.92 -14.50
C CYS A 259 -5.90 4.89 -13.72
N PHE A 260 -7.01 4.40 -14.28
CA PHE A 260 -7.90 3.42 -13.68
C PHE A 260 -7.17 2.12 -13.33
N ASN A 261 -6.40 1.55 -14.28
CA ASN A 261 -5.62 0.34 -14.03
C ASN A 261 -4.56 0.56 -12.93
N CYS A 262 -3.79 1.63 -12.99
CA CYS A 262 -2.76 1.88 -11.98
C CYS A 262 -3.35 2.04 -10.58
N THR A 263 -4.48 2.74 -10.44
CA THR A 263 -5.10 2.98 -9.13
C THR A 263 -5.83 1.75 -8.56
N THR A 264 -6.32 0.85 -9.44
CA THR A 264 -7.02 -0.38 -9.00
C THR A 264 -6.09 -1.57 -8.81
N LEU A 265 -4.86 -1.51 -9.28
CA LEU A 265 -3.86 -2.56 -9.15
C LEU A 265 -2.90 -2.32 -7.99
N ALA A 266 -2.36 -1.11 -7.86
CA ALA A 266 -1.33 -0.83 -6.85
C ALA A 266 -1.88 -0.84 -5.42
N ARG A 267 -1.13 -1.43 -4.49
CA ARG A 267 -1.52 -1.67 -3.09
C ARG A 267 -0.65 -0.87 -2.11
N ASN A 268 -1.21 -0.60 -0.92
CA ASN A 268 -0.54 0.15 0.15
C ASN A 268 -0.04 -0.77 1.25
N SER A 269 0.98 -1.54 0.95
CA SER A 269 1.60 -2.44 1.92
C SER A 269 2.08 -1.74 3.20
N PRO A 270 2.66 -0.52 3.17
CA PRO A 270 3.10 0.16 4.39
C PRO A 270 1.97 0.45 5.39
N ILE A 271 0.80 0.89 4.94
CA ILE A 271 -0.36 1.11 5.83
C ILE A 271 -0.82 -0.22 6.44
N ALA A 272 -1.00 -1.25 5.61
CA ALA A 272 -1.39 -2.56 6.07
C ALA A 272 -0.37 -3.14 7.06
N LEU A 273 0.94 -2.97 6.78
CA LEU A 273 2.04 -3.45 7.62
C LEU A 273 2.05 -2.77 9.00
N ALA A 274 1.82 -1.46 9.04
CA ALA A 274 1.76 -0.72 10.29
C ALA A 274 0.65 -1.24 11.22
N ILE A 275 -0.54 -1.53 10.66
CA ILE A 275 -1.64 -2.13 11.41
C ILE A 275 -1.35 -3.59 11.77
N ALA A 276 -0.78 -4.37 10.84
CA ALA A 276 -0.48 -5.77 11.10
C ALA A 276 0.53 -5.94 12.24
N THR A 277 1.61 -5.16 12.24
CA THR A 277 2.66 -5.25 13.26
C THR A 277 2.18 -4.75 14.62
N SER A 278 1.31 -3.75 14.68
CA SER A 278 0.76 -3.23 15.93
C SER A 278 -0.37 -4.11 16.49
N THR A 279 -1.20 -4.72 15.62
CA THR A 279 -2.39 -5.49 16.06
C THR A 279 -2.11 -6.97 16.20
N PHE A 280 -1.27 -7.53 15.32
CA PHE A 280 -0.98 -8.97 15.23
C PHE A 280 0.49 -9.29 15.48
N GLY A 281 1.12 -8.60 16.44
CA GLY A 281 2.55 -8.77 16.74
C GLY A 281 2.99 -10.20 17.05
N GLU A 282 2.10 -11.02 17.64
CA GLU A 282 2.34 -12.44 17.93
C GLU A 282 2.15 -13.36 16.70
N ARG A 283 1.69 -12.80 15.55
CA ARG A 283 1.43 -13.53 14.29
C ARG A 283 2.29 -13.00 13.15
N PRO A 284 3.59 -13.29 13.16
CA PRO A 284 4.56 -12.70 12.23
C PRO A 284 4.27 -13.02 10.76
N LEU A 285 3.56 -14.10 10.45
CA LEU A 285 3.22 -14.47 9.07
C LEU A 285 2.23 -13.49 8.42
N ILE A 286 1.37 -12.81 9.20
CA ILE A 286 0.48 -11.75 8.69
C ILE A 286 1.33 -10.59 8.14
N ALA A 287 2.27 -10.12 8.95
CA ALA A 287 3.18 -9.06 8.58
C ALA A 287 4.13 -9.49 7.43
N LEU A 288 4.59 -10.74 7.43
CA LEU A 288 5.43 -11.30 6.37
C LEU A 288 4.71 -11.27 5.01
N ALA A 289 3.43 -11.61 4.94
CA ALA A 289 2.64 -11.53 3.72
C ALA A 289 2.64 -10.12 3.11
N LEU A 290 2.59 -9.09 3.97
CA LEU A 290 2.61 -7.68 3.56
C LEU A 290 3.98 -7.19 3.07
N VAL A 291 5.03 -7.91 3.40
CA VAL A 291 6.39 -7.65 2.89
C VAL A 291 6.63 -8.39 1.59
N ILE A 292 6.08 -9.60 1.45
CA ILE A 292 6.12 -10.36 0.20
C ILE A 292 5.35 -9.62 -0.89
N GLY A 293 4.23 -8.96 -0.54
CA GLY A 293 3.38 -8.23 -1.49
C GLY A 293 4.16 -7.32 -2.44
N PRO A 294 4.89 -6.30 -1.95
CA PRO A 294 5.66 -5.39 -2.78
C PRO A 294 6.74 -6.06 -3.63
N LEU A 295 7.32 -7.18 -3.19
CA LEU A 295 8.30 -7.94 -3.97
C LEU A 295 7.71 -8.47 -5.28
N ILE A 296 6.42 -8.84 -5.24
CA ILE A 296 5.69 -9.32 -6.41
C ILE A 296 5.07 -8.13 -7.16
N GLU A 297 4.48 -7.19 -6.44
CA GLU A 297 3.77 -6.02 -6.99
C GLU A 297 4.66 -5.15 -7.87
N LEU A 298 5.86 -4.77 -7.39
CA LEU A 298 6.69 -3.80 -8.10
C LEU A 298 7.10 -4.28 -9.50
N PRO A 299 7.61 -5.51 -9.71
CA PRO A 299 7.88 -6.03 -11.04
C PRO A 299 6.61 -6.10 -11.91
N VAL A 300 5.49 -6.52 -11.34
CA VAL A 300 4.22 -6.62 -12.07
C VAL A 300 3.73 -5.25 -12.51
N MET A 301 3.80 -4.23 -11.64
CA MET A 301 3.37 -2.87 -12.00
C MET A 301 4.25 -2.24 -13.09
N VAL A 302 5.54 -2.57 -13.14
CA VAL A 302 6.41 -2.20 -14.27
C VAL A 302 5.91 -2.84 -15.56
N LEU A 303 5.60 -4.15 -15.54
CA LEU A 303 5.06 -4.86 -16.72
C LEU A 303 3.70 -4.30 -17.14
N VAL A 304 2.81 -4.00 -16.20
CA VAL A 304 1.51 -3.37 -16.45
C VAL A 304 1.69 -2.02 -17.15
N SER A 305 2.57 -1.16 -16.63
CA SER A 305 2.82 0.16 -17.22
C SER A 305 3.36 0.07 -18.64
N GLN A 306 4.25 -0.88 -18.90
CA GLN A 306 4.78 -1.13 -20.25
C GLN A 306 3.72 -1.72 -21.18
N SER A 307 2.87 -2.63 -20.69
CA SER A 307 1.76 -3.21 -21.45
C SER A 307 0.75 -2.12 -21.86
N LEU A 308 0.40 -1.23 -20.95
CA LEU A 308 -0.44 -0.07 -21.23
C LEU A 308 0.17 0.81 -22.33
N LEU A 309 1.46 1.12 -22.26
CA LEU A 309 2.15 1.91 -23.30
C LEU A 309 2.12 1.23 -24.66
N ARG A 310 2.30 -0.10 -24.73
CA ARG A 310 2.20 -0.85 -26.00
C ARG A 310 0.79 -0.77 -26.60
N LEU A 311 -0.25 -0.91 -25.75
CA LEU A 311 -1.65 -0.77 -26.19
C LEU A 311 -1.96 0.64 -26.73
N ARG A 312 -1.28 1.68 -26.24
CA ARG A 312 -1.39 3.04 -26.78
C ARG A 312 -0.84 3.17 -28.20
N LEU A 313 0.27 2.50 -28.47
CA LEU A 313 0.97 2.59 -29.77
C LEU A 313 0.25 1.79 -30.87
N GLN A 314 -0.67 0.90 -30.50
CA GLN A 314 -1.45 0.08 -31.44
C GLN A 314 -2.80 0.73 -31.83
N LYS A 315 -3.19 1.81 -31.17
CA LYS A 315 -4.34 2.64 -31.51
C LYS A 315 -3.91 3.94 -32.18
#